data_c26dc31ed34e1c45479c0836dd5b4f71
#
_entry.id   c26dc31ed34e1c45479c0836dd5b4f71
#
_cell.length_a   1.000
_cell.length_b   1.000
_cell.length_c   1.000
_cell.angle_alpha   90.00
_cell.angle_beta   90.00
_cell.angle_gamma   90.00
#
_symmetry.space_group_name_H-M   'P 1'
#
loop_
_entity.id
_entity.type
_entity.pdbx_description
1 polymer ?
#
loop_
_entity_poly.entity_id
_entity_poly.type
_entity_poly.pdbx_seq_one_letter_code
_entity_poly.pdbx_strand_id
1 'polypeptide(L)'
;MLKRCWAGEVRNVSLLVAIAVNGEGYREILGICEGAKEDKAGWSAFLKHLKGRGLHGVRLIVSDACMGLAESAAEFFPEAAWQRCIVHWYRNVFSHVPSTKVREVAAMLKAIHAGEDLVAARQQAVRVIEKLRGLRLTTAAELVETAVEETLAYYAFPEEHWRRIRTNNPLERILREIRRRTRVVGAFPDGQSALNLAAARLRHIAGTAWSNKRYLNTELLKDQQMRGAITA
;
A
#
# COMPACT_ATOMS: atom_id res chain seq x y z
N MET A 1 -3.22 13.59 -7.37
CA MET A 1 -4.29 14.20 -8.17
C MET A 1 -3.69 14.88 -9.39
N LEU A 2 -4.30 14.71 -10.53
CA LEU A 2 -4.02 15.44 -11.78
C LEU A 2 -5.09 16.50 -11.99
N LYS A 3 -4.77 17.51 -12.78
CA LYS A 3 -5.72 18.56 -13.14
C LYS A 3 -6.19 18.33 -14.57
N ARG A 4 -7.50 18.34 -14.80
CA ARG A 4 -8.11 18.39 -16.15
C ARG A 4 -8.93 19.66 -16.30
N CYS A 5 -8.96 20.18 -17.50
CA CYS A 5 -9.84 21.29 -17.87
C CYS A 5 -11.11 20.69 -18.50
N TRP A 6 -12.29 21.09 -18.03
CA TRP A 6 -13.58 20.69 -18.58
C TRP A 6 -14.50 21.91 -18.59
N ALA A 7 -15.00 22.27 -19.76
CA ALA A 7 -15.88 23.42 -19.94
C ALA A 7 -15.35 24.72 -19.25
N GLY A 8 -14.03 24.97 -19.33
CA GLY A 8 -13.39 26.13 -18.70
C GLY A 8 -13.06 25.98 -17.22
N GLU A 9 -13.49 24.90 -16.56
CA GLU A 9 -13.17 24.61 -15.16
C GLU A 9 -12.02 23.62 -15.02
N VAL A 10 -11.12 23.88 -14.08
CA VAL A 10 -10.04 22.96 -13.72
C VAL A 10 -10.48 22.04 -12.58
N ARG A 11 -10.67 20.75 -12.86
CA ARG A 11 -11.03 19.74 -11.86
C ARG A 11 -9.85 18.83 -11.55
N ASN A 12 -9.76 18.43 -10.28
CA ASN A 12 -8.80 17.40 -9.85
C ASN A 12 -9.31 16.01 -10.25
N VAL A 13 -8.39 15.19 -10.78
CA VAL A 13 -8.65 13.80 -11.16
C VAL A 13 -7.73 12.88 -10.37
N SER A 14 -8.28 11.84 -9.77
CA SER A 14 -7.49 10.78 -9.14
C SER A 14 -7.10 9.73 -10.19
N LEU A 15 -5.88 9.22 -10.10
CA LEU A 15 -5.45 8.04 -10.85
C LEU A 15 -5.30 6.87 -9.89
N LEU A 16 -6.02 5.80 -10.15
CA LEU A 16 -5.86 4.53 -9.47
C LEU A 16 -4.82 3.72 -10.23
N VAL A 17 -3.80 3.24 -9.54
CA VAL A 17 -2.70 2.46 -10.13
C VAL A 17 -2.50 1.22 -9.29
N ALA A 18 -2.42 0.06 -9.94
CA ALA A 18 -2.09 -1.20 -9.31
C ALA A 18 -0.79 -1.77 -9.89
N ILE A 19 0.08 -2.20 -9.00
CA ILE A 19 1.29 -2.98 -9.29
C ILE A 19 1.24 -4.28 -8.50
N ALA A 20 1.90 -5.32 -9.00
CA ALA A 20 2.02 -6.58 -8.29
C ALA A 20 3.45 -7.14 -8.35
N VAL A 21 3.65 -8.20 -7.60
CA VAL A 21 4.76 -9.13 -7.80
C VAL A 21 4.14 -10.45 -8.23
N ASN A 22 4.55 -10.95 -9.40
CA ASN A 22 4.00 -12.18 -9.97
C ASN A 22 4.55 -13.45 -9.29
N GLY A 23 4.04 -14.61 -9.72
CA GLY A 23 4.44 -15.92 -9.19
C GLY A 23 5.92 -16.28 -9.36
N GLU A 24 6.65 -15.59 -10.22
CA GLU A 24 8.09 -15.74 -10.41
C GLU A 24 8.93 -14.75 -9.61
N GLY A 25 8.27 -13.80 -8.93
CA GLY A 25 8.92 -12.80 -8.08
C GLY A 25 9.27 -11.49 -8.77
N TYR A 26 8.78 -11.25 -9.98
CA TYR A 26 9.01 -10.01 -10.72
C TYR A 26 7.87 -9.01 -10.53
N ARG A 27 8.21 -7.73 -10.61
CA ARG A 27 7.20 -6.67 -10.49
C ARG A 27 6.49 -6.42 -11.82
N GLU A 28 5.19 -6.24 -11.74
CA GLU A 28 4.34 -5.96 -12.87
C GLU A 28 3.42 -4.77 -12.59
N ILE A 29 3.09 -4.05 -13.65
CA ILE A 29 2.06 -3.01 -13.61
C ILE A 29 0.76 -3.64 -14.10
N LEU A 30 -0.20 -3.81 -13.18
CA LEU A 30 -1.46 -4.47 -13.47
C LEU A 30 -2.42 -3.56 -14.24
N GLY A 31 -2.46 -2.28 -13.89
CA GLY A 31 -3.37 -1.36 -14.54
C GLY A 31 -3.33 0.05 -13.97
N ILE A 32 -4.02 0.92 -14.70
CA ILE A 32 -4.27 2.31 -14.35
C ILE A 32 -5.68 2.67 -14.82
N CYS A 33 -6.42 3.42 -14.01
CA CYS A 33 -7.67 4.03 -14.44
C CYS A 33 -7.86 5.41 -13.81
N GLU A 34 -8.76 6.20 -14.40
CA GLU A 34 -9.25 7.42 -13.79
C GLU A 34 -10.27 7.06 -12.71
N GLY A 35 -10.09 7.57 -11.49
CA GLY A 35 -11.06 7.50 -10.41
C GLY A 35 -11.74 8.85 -10.26
N ALA A 36 -13.07 8.88 -10.27
CA ALA A 36 -13.81 10.11 -9.99
C ALA A 36 -13.57 10.56 -8.55
N LYS A 37 -13.49 9.59 -7.63
CA LYS A 37 -13.12 9.73 -6.22
C LYS A 37 -12.37 8.48 -5.77
N GLU A 38 -11.60 8.57 -4.69
CA GLU A 38 -11.04 7.43 -3.98
C GLU A 38 -12.10 6.87 -3.01
N ASP A 39 -13.20 6.33 -3.59
CA ASP A 39 -14.31 5.74 -2.86
C ASP A 39 -14.44 4.24 -3.17
N LYS A 40 -15.32 3.57 -2.43
CA LYS A 40 -15.56 2.12 -2.58
C LYS A 40 -15.98 1.76 -4.02
N ALA A 41 -16.82 2.58 -4.66
CA ALA A 41 -17.32 2.29 -6.01
C ALA A 41 -16.18 2.32 -7.05
N GLY A 42 -15.30 3.31 -6.97
CA GLY A 42 -14.12 3.42 -7.83
C GLY A 42 -13.16 2.25 -7.65
N TRP A 43 -12.87 1.87 -6.40
CA TRP A 43 -12.01 0.73 -6.11
C TRP A 43 -12.64 -0.60 -6.54
N SER A 44 -13.93 -0.82 -6.27
CA SER A 44 -14.65 -2.02 -6.70
C SER A 44 -14.64 -2.19 -8.21
N ALA A 45 -14.92 -1.11 -8.95
CA ALA A 45 -14.86 -1.15 -10.42
C ALA A 45 -13.45 -1.48 -10.93
N PHE A 46 -12.41 -0.90 -10.32
CA PHE A 46 -11.04 -1.16 -10.70
C PHE A 46 -10.60 -2.59 -10.40
N LEU A 47 -10.87 -3.11 -9.19
CA LEU A 47 -10.52 -4.48 -8.82
C LEU A 47 -11.31 -5.51 -9.64
N LYS A 48 -12.59 -5.25 -9.91
CA LYS A 48 -13.41 -6.06 -10.82
C LYS A 48 -12.80 -6.12 -12.22
N HIS A 49 -12.36 -4.99 -12.74
CA HIS A 49 -11.68 -4.92 -14.05
C HIS A 49 -10.37 -5.75 -14.04
N LEU A 50 -9.54 -5.64 -13.01
CA LEU A 50 -8.31 -6.43 -12.89
C LEU A 50 -8.61 -7.94 -12.81
N LYS A 51 -9.62 -8.34 -12.03
CA LYS A 51 -10.07 -9.73 -11.94
C LYS A 51 -10.59 -10.26 -13.27
N GLY A 52 -11.37 -9.45 -14.01
CA GLY A 52 -11.86 -9.78 -15.34
C GLY A 52 -10.76 -9.93 -16.40
N ARG A 53 -9.59 -9.30 -16.18
CA ARG A 53 -8.39 -9.47 -17.00
C ARG A 53 -7.52 -10.67 -16.60
N GLY A 54 -7.96 -11.48 -15.66
CA GLY A 54 -7.27 -12.69 -15.22
C GLY A 54 -6.42 -12.54 -13.95
N LEU A 55 -6.54 -11.45 -13.20
CA LEU A 55 -5.86 -11.35 -11.90
C LEU A 55 -6.47 -12.35 -10.91
N HIS A 56 -5.67 -13.31 -10.48
CA HIS A 56 -6.05 -14.34 -9.51
C HIS A 56 -4.88 -14.67 -8.59
N GLY A 57 -5.14 -15.46 -7.52
CA GLY A 57 -4.10 -15.92 -6.59
C GLY A 57 -3.45 -14.79 -5.79
N VAL A 58 -4.17 -13.68 -5.58
CA VAL A 58 -3.68 -12.56 -4.77
C VAL A 58 -3.61 -12.99 -3.31
N ARG A 59 -2.42 -12.92 -2.71
CA ARG A 59 -2.17 -13.37 -1.33
C ARG A 59 -2.06 -12.21 -0.35
N LEU A 60 -1.60 -11.05 -0.82
CA LEU A 60 -1.40 -9.85 -0.01
C LEU A 60 -1.71 -8.61 -0.83
N ILE A 61 -2.50 -7.72 -0.26
CA ILE A 61 -2.76 -6.38 -0.79
C ILE A 61 -2.17 -5.36 0.18
N VAL A 62 -1.27 -4.51 -0.30
CA VAL A 62 -0.61 -3.48 0.51
C VAL A 62 -1.11 -2.11 0.07
N SER A 63 -1.70 -1.36 0.98
CA SER A 63 -2.20 0.00 0.70
C SER A 63 -2.10 0.91 1.92
N ASP A 64 -2.44 2.19 1.77
CA ASP A 64 -2.80 3.05 2.89
C ASP A 64 -4.24 2.76 3.36
N ALA A 65 -4.66 3.41 4.44
CA ALA A 65 -5.99 3.18 5.02
C ALA A 65 -7.09 3.89 4.21
N CYS A 66 -7.19 3.56 2.93
CA CYS A 66 -8.35 3.92 2.13
C CYS A 66 -9.44 2.87 2.40
N MET A 67 -10.46 3.25 3.22
CA MET A 67 -11.52 2.33 3.63
C MET A 67 -12.21 1.66 2.45
N GLY A 68 -12.54 2.42 1.40
CA GLY A 68 -13.14 1.87 0.19
C GLY A 68 -12.28 0.80 -0.49
N LEU A 69 -10.96 0.91 -0.42
CA LEU A 69 -10.06 -0.11 -0.97
C LEU A 69 -10.02 -1.37 -0.11
N ALA A 70 -9.92 -1.25 1.22
CA ALA A 70 -9.88 -2.40 2.11
C ALA A 70 -11.16 -3.25 1.99
N GLU A 71 -12.33 -2.60 1.97
CA GLU A 71 -13.62 -3.28 1.77
C GLU A 71 -13.72 -3.95 0.40
N SER A 72 -13.32 -3.25 -0.66
CA SER A 72 -13.33 -3.81 -2.01
C SER A 72 -12.33 -4.96 -2.16
N ALA A 73 -11.17 -4.87 -1.50
CA ALA A 73 -10.19 -5.95 -1.49
C ALA A 73 -10.75 -7.22 -0.85
N ALA A 74 -11.43 -7.11 0.28
CA ALA A 74 -12.10 -8.24 0.94
C ALA A 74 -13.22 -8.85 0.08
N GLU A 75 -13.95 -8.03 -0.68
CA GLU A 75 -15.02 -8.48 -1.58
C GLU A 75 -14.48 -9.25 -2.80
N PHE A 76 -13.46 -8.71 -3.48
CA PHE A 76 -12.95 -9.29 -4.73
C PHE A 76 -11.86 -10.34 -4.54
N PHE A 77 -11.11 -10.26 -3.44
CA PHE A 77 -10.00 -11.16 -3.10
C PHE A 77 -10.07 -11.59 -1.61
N PRO A 78 -11.11 -12.34 -1.22
CA PRO A 78 -11.37 -12.71 0.19
C PRO A 78 -10.24 -13.54 0.82
N GLU A 79 -9.43 -14.23 0.00
CA GLU A 79 -8.30 -15.02 0.48
C GLU A 79 -7.01 -14.19 0.66
N ALA A 80 -7.02 -12.93 0.19
CA ALA A 80 -5.87 -12.06 0.32
C ALA A 80 -5.84 -11.38 1.69
N ALA A 81 -4.70 -11.46 2.38
CA ALA A 81 -4.48 -10.62 3.55
C ALA A 81 -4.36 -9.15 3.12
N TRP A 82 -4.91 -8.25 3.94
CA TRP A 82 -4.70 -6.82 3.75
C TRP A 82 -3.63 -6.31 4.71
N GLN A 83 -2.64 -5.61 4.19
CA GLN A 83 -1.55 -4.98 4.91
C GLN A 83 -1.65 -3.47 4.77
N ARG A 84 -1.90 -2.79 5.86
CA ARG A 84 -1.78 -1.34 5.90
C ARG A 84 -0.32 -0.93 5.81
N CYS A 85 0.00 -0.01 4.90
CA CYS A 85 1.36 0.52 4.76
C CYS A 85 1.84 1.17 6.06
N ILE A 86 2.90 0.62 6.66
CA ILE A 86 3.42 1.11 7.95
C ILE A 86 3.90 2.57 7.88
N VAL A 87 4.40 3.03 6.73
CA VAL A 87 4.86 4.42 6.57
C VAL A 87 3.69 5.40 6.62
N HIS A 88 2.55 5.08 5.99
CA HIS A 88 1.35 5.90 6.07
C HIS A 88 0.73 5.84 7.47
N TRP A 89 0.71 4.66 8.09
CA TRP A 89 0.25 4.51 9.46
C TRP A 89 1.10 5.34 10.45
N TYR A 90 2.43 5.32 10.33
CA TYR A 90 3.29 6.19 11.14
C TYR A 90 2.94 7.67 10.97
N ARG A 91 2.74 8.12 9.73
CA ARG A 91 2.34 9.52 9.47
C ARG A 91 1.02 9.87 10.11
N ASN A 92 0.05 8.94 10.09
CA ASN A 92 -1.23 9.13 10.76
C ASN A 92 -1.06 9.26 12.28
N VAL A 93 -0.22 8.43 12.91
CA VAL A 93 0.08 8.58 14.33
C VAL A 93 0.77 9.92 14.61
N PHE A 94 1.75 10.31 13.79
CA PHE A 94 2.48 11.58 13.98
C PHE A 94 1.60 12.82 13.85
N SER A 95 0.48 12.77 13.11
CA SER A 95 -0.45 13.90 13.03
C SER A 95 -1.14 14.22 14.37
N HIS A 96 -1.10 13.29 15.32
CA HIS A 96 -1.62 13.44 16.68
C HIS A 96 -0.52 13.63 17.75
N VAL A 97 0.72 13.89 17.30
CA VAL A 97 1.89 14.03 18.19
C VAL A 97 2.51 15.42 18.02
N PRO A 98 2.77 16.17 19.12
CA PRO A 98 3.51 17.41 19.03
C PRO A 98 4.88 17.22 18.34
N SER A 99 5.30 18.18 17.55
CA SER A 99 6.53 18.12 16.74
C SER A 99 7.78 17.77 17.56
N THR A 100 7.85 18.26 18.80
CA THR A 100 8.93 18.00 19.74
C THR A 100 9.05 16.53 20.17
N LYS A 101 7.94 15.77 20.14
CA LYS A 101 7.89 14.36 20.58
C LYS A 101 7.90 13.37 19.40
N VAL A 102 7.78 13.83 18.15
CA VAL A 102 7.70 12.94 16.97
C VAL A 102 8.89 11.99 16.88
N ARG A 103 10.11 12.46 17.19
CA ARG A 103 11.32 11.63 17.14
C ARG A 103 11.26 10.46 18.14
N GLU A 104 10.79 10.72 19.35
CA GLU A 104 10.63 9.71 20.40
C GLU A 104 9.56 8.69 20.01
N VAL A 105 8.37 9.18 19.60
CA VAL A 105 7.27 8.31 19.15
C VAL A 105 7.67 7.49 17.92
N ALA A 106 8.42 8.06 16.99
CA ALA A 106 8.92 7.32 15.83
C ALA A 106 9.82 6.14 16.20
N ALA A 107 10.66 6.29 17.23
CA ALA A 107 11.46 5.19 17.75
C ALA A 107 10.59 4.08 18.37
N MET A 108 9.56 4.46 19.13
CA MET A 108 8.60 3.51 19.72
C MET A 108 7.85 2.73 18.66
N LEU A 109 7.28 3.39 17.65
CA LEU A 109 6.52 2.72 16.56
C LEU A 109 7.42 1.80 15.73
N LYS A 110 8.66 2.21 15.45
CA LYS A 110 9.62 1.35 14.74
C LYS A 110 9.96 0.08 15.52
N ALA A 111 9.99 0.14 16.86
CA ALA A 111 10.25 -1.01 17.71
C ALA A 111 9.15 -2.08 17.57
N ILE A 112 7.90 -1.71 17.33
CA ILE A 112 6.80 -2.67 17.06
C ILE A 112 7.15 -3.54 15.83
N HIS A 113 7.59 -2.90 14.73
CA HIS A 113 7.89 -3.57 13.47
C HIS A 113 9.34 -4.08 13.35
N ALA A 114 10.08 -4.05 14.45
CA ALA A 114 11.40 -4.66 14.59
C ALA A 114 11.35 -5.98 15.37
N GLY A 115 10.16 -6.44 15.78
CA GLY A 115 9.96 -7.73 16.45
C GLY A 115 10.40 -8.88 15.56
N GLU A 116 10.94 -9.93 16.18
CA GLU A 116 11.37 -11.16 15.51
C GLU A 116 10.19 -12.00 15.01
N ASP A 117 9.03 -11.85 15.62
CA ASP A 117 7.79 -12.51 15.24
C ASP A 117 6.55 -11.66 15.57
N LEU A 118 5.37 -12.18 15.21
CA LEU A 118 4.09 -11.52 15.45
C LEU A 118 3.79 -11.33 16.94
N VAL A 119 4.18 -12.29 17.78
CA VAL A 119 3.93 -12.25 19.23
C VAL A 119 4.75 -11.14 19.87
N ALA A 120 6.04 -11.06 19.54
CA ALA A 120 6.93 -10.00 20.00
C ALA A 120 6.45 -8.62 19.54
N ALA A 121 5.98 -8.50 18.28
CA ALA A 121 5.42 -7.26 17.75
C ALA A 121 4.17 -6.80 18.51
N ARG A 122 3.24 -7.72 18.81
CA ARG A 122 2.03 -7.43 19.62
C ARG A 122 2.37 -7.01 21.04
N GLN A 123 3.28 -7.71 21.70
CA GLN A 123 3.73 -7.35 23.04
C GLN A 123 4.38 -5.96 23.05
N GLN A 124 5.16 -5.65 22.03
CA GLN A 124 5.77 -4.33 21.90
C GLN A 124 4.74 -3.24 21.63
N ALA A 125 3.67 -3.54 20.87
CA ALA A 125 2.57 -2.61 20.66
C ALA A 125 1.87 -2.23 21.96
N VAL A 126 1.59 -3.20 22.84
CA VAL A 126 1.01 -2.94 24.17
C VAL A 126 1.90 -1.99 24.97
N ARG A 127 3.20 -2.24 25.05
CA ARG A 127 4.16 -1.37 25.76
C ARG A 127 4.18 0.05 25.19
N VAL A 128 4.07 0.17 23.86
CA VAL A 128 4.04 1.49 23.19
C VAL A 128 2.76 2.24 23.52
N ILE A 129 1.59 1.56 23.53
CA ILE A 129 0.30 2.15 23.90
C ILE A 129 0.37 2.70 25.33
N GLU A 130 0.88 1.91 26.29
CA GLU A 130 1.04 2.34 27.68
C GLU A 130 1.94 3.58 27.80
N LYS A 131 3.09 3.60 27.09
CA LYS A 131 4.00 4.75 27.06
C LYS A 131 3.34 6.00 26.47
N LEU A 132 2.60 5.87 25.38
CA LEU A 132 1.89 6.98 24.76
C LEU A 132 0.85 7.57 25.71
N ARG A 133 0.11 6.71 26.43
CA ARG A 133 -0.83 7.15 27.49
C ARG A 133 -0.11 7.87 28.63
N GLY A 134 1.04 7.36 29.09
CA GLY A 134 1.89 8.01 30.10
C GLY A 134 2.42 9.37 29.66
N LEU A 135 2.67 9.57 28.37
CA LEU A 135 3.05 10.84 27.76
C LEU A 135 1.86 11.78 27.50
N ARG A 136 0.64 11.40 27.87
CA ARG A 136 -0.62 12.10 27.62
C ARG A 136 -0.95 12.27 26.11
N LEU A 137 -0.49 11.34 25.29
CA LEU A 137 -0.76 11.28 23.85
C LEU A 137 -1.91 10.31 23.57
N THR A 138 -3.07 10.57 24.15
CA THR A 138 -4.22 9.64 24.18
C THR A 138 -4.71 9.30 22.79
N THR A 139 -4.91 10.27 21.91
CA THR A 139 -5.37 10.03 20.53
C THR A 139 -4.37 9.20 19.72
N ALA A 140 -3.07 9.43 19.91
CA ALA A 140 -2.04 8.61 19.28
C ALA A 140 -2.05 7.17 19.81
N ALA A 141 -2.26 6.99 21.13
CA ALA A 141 -2.38 5.67 21.75
C ALA A 141 -3.60 4.90 21.22
N GLU A 142 -4.77 5.53 21.15
CA GLU A 142 -6.01 4.97 20.59
C GLU A 142 -5.83 4.54 19.12
N LEU A 143 -5.17 5.35 18.31
CA LEU A 143 -4.90 5.02 16.92
C LEU A 143 -3.93 3.82 16.80
N VAL A 144 -2.95 3.70 17.68
CA VAL A 144 -2.08 2.52 17.72
C VAL A 144 -2.88 1.29 18.15
N GLU A 145 -3.69 1.38 19.19
CA GLU A 145 -4.49 0.28 19.73
C GLU A 145 -5.49 -0.27 18.71
N THR A 146 -6.18 0.60 18.00
CA THR A 146 -7.23 0.21 17.05
C THR A 146 -6.71 -0.29 15.69
N ALA A 147 -5.53 0.17 15.27
CA ALA A 147 -5.07 -0.04 13.89
C ALA A 147 -3.72 -0.75 13.74
N VAL A 148 -3.05 -1.15 14.84
CA VAL A 148 -1.75 -1.80 14.76
C VAL A 148 -1.83 -3.16 14.06
N GLU A 149 -2.87 -3.95 14.31
CA GLU A 149 -3.04 -5.28 13.69
C GLU A 149 -3.08 -5.22 12.15
N GLU A 150 -3.68 -4.17 11.59
CA GLU A 150 -3.69 -3.93 10.14
C GLU A 150 -2.29 -3.77 9.54
N THR A 151 -1.30 -3.46 10.37
CA THR A 151 0.10 -3.25 9.96
C THR A 151 0.99 -4.48 10.12
N LEU A 152 0.46 -5.59 10.65
CA LEU A 152 1.22 -6.78 11.02
C LEU A 152 0.97 -8.00 10.11
N ALA A 153 0.11 -7.88 9.10
CA ALA A 153 -0.22 -8.99 8.19
C ALA A 153 1.01 -9.57 7.47
N TYR A 154 2.07 -8.79 7.27
CA TYR A 154 3.31 -9.24 6.64
C TYR A 154 4.05 -10.34 7.41
N TYR A 155 3.82 -10.48 8.73
CA TYR A 155 4.42 -11.55 9.54
C TYR A 155 3.97 -12.96 9.13
N ALA A 156 2.82 -13.08 8.44
CA ALA A 156 2.37 -14.35 7.87
C ALA A 156 3.19 -14.80 6.63
N PHE A 157 4.20 -14.04 6.21
CA PHE A 157 5.03 -14.30 5.06
C PHE A 157 6.48 -14.53 5.47
N PRO A 158 7.33 -15.14 4.60
CA PRO A 158 8.75 -15.35 4.90
C PRO A 158 9.47 -14.05 5.29
N GLU A 159 10.33 -14.12 6.31
CA GLU A 159 11.02 -12.98 6.89
C GLU A 159 11.80 -12.15 5.86
N GLU A 160 12.44 -12.81 4.89
CA GLU A 160 13.17 -12.15 3.80
C GLU A 160 12.30 -11.16 2.99
N HIS A 161 10.97 -11.37 3.00
CA HIS A 161 10.03 -10.52 2.27
C HIS A 161 9.55 -9.32 3.08
N TRP A 162 9.57 -9.36 4.41
CA TRP A 162 8.92 -8.38 5.28
C TRP A 162 9.23 -6.92 4.93
N ARG A 163 10.52 -6.60 4.71
CA ARG A 163 10.93 -5.23 4.33
C ARG A 163 10.34 -4.75 3.00
N ARG A 164 9.95 -5.66 2.12
CA ARG A 164 9.45 -5.35 0.78
C ARG A 164 7.93 -5.29 0.70
N ILE A 165 7.25 -6.00 1.61
CA ILE A 165 5.78 -6.15 1.58
C ILE A 165 5.05 -5.38 2.67
N ARG A 166 5.73 -4.84 3.67
CA ARG A 166 5.11 -4.03 4.73
C ARG A 166 4.87 -2.57 4.36
N THR A 167 5.27 -2.14 3.15
CA THR A 167 5.09 -0.76 2.66
C THR A 167 4.71 -0.75 1.20
N ASN A 168 3.99 0.28 0.76
CA ASN A 168 3.70 0.55 -0.64
C ASN A 168 4.76 1.46 -1.32
N ASN A 169 5.96 1.57 -0.75
CA ASN A 169 7.06 2.38 -1.29
C ASN A 169 7.34 2.17 -2.80
N PRO A 170 7.27 0.94 -3.37
CA PRO A 170 7.44 0.75 -4.80
C PRO A 170 6.41 1.51 -5.64
N LEU A 171 5.14 1.49 -5.22
CA LEU A 171 4.06 2.23 -5.85
C LEU A 171 4.25 3.74 -5.68
N GLU A 172 4.61 4.19 -4.48
CA GLU A 172 4.87 5.61 -4.19
C GLU A 172 5.95 6.21 -5.09
N ARG A 173 7.01 5.45 -5.40
CA ARG A 173 8.07 5.88 -6.34
C ARG A 173 7.51 6.06 -7.74
N ILE A 174 6.67 5.15 -8.22
CA ILE A 174 6.00 5.24 -9.52
C ILE A 174 5.08 6.45 -9.56
N LEU A 175 4.23 6.63 -8.55
CA LEU A 175 3.31 7.76 -8.46
C LEU A 175 4.05 9.10 -8.40
N ARG A 176 5.21 9.16 -7.75
CA ARG A 176 6.07 10.34 -7.74
C ARG A 176 6.60 10.67 -9.14
N GLU A 177 7.01 9.67 -9.88
CA GLU A 177 7.50 9.85 -11.25
C GLU A 177 6.37 10.29 -12.20
N ILE A 178 5.18 9.71 -12.08
CA ILE A 178 3.99 10.17 -12.82
C ILE A 178 3.71 11.64 -12.49
N ARG A 179 3.65 11.99 -11.21
CA ARG A 179 3.40 13.38 -10.77
C ARG A 179 4.44 14.35 -11.30
N ARG A 180 5.71 13.95 -11.33
CA ARG A 180 6.81 14.79 -11.86
C ARG A 180 6.59 15.11 -13.34
N ARG A 181 6.13 14.16 -14.12
CA ARG A 181 5.87 14.34 -15.57
C ARG A 181 4.58 15.10 -15.83
N THR A 182 3.54 14.83 -15.08
CA THR A 182 2.23 15.47 -15.29
C THR A 182 2.19 16.92 -14.81
N ARG A 183 3.01 17.30 -13.82
CA ARG A 183 3.11 18.70 -13.36
C ARG A 183 3.59 19.67 -14.46
N VAL A 184 4.44 19.19 -15.36
CA VAL A 184 4.96 20.02 -16.47
C VAL A 184 3.85 20.43 -17.45
N VAL A 185 2.83 19.57 -17.59
CA VAL A 185 1.69 19.83 -18.51
C VAL A 185 0.73 20.86 -17.92
N GLY A 186 0.68 21.01 -16.59
CA GLY A 186 -0.23 21.90 -15.89
C GLY A 186 -1.65 21.35 -15.81
N ALA A 187 -2.46 21.51 -16.85
CA ALA A 187 -3.82 20.95 -16.96
C ALA A 187 -3.98 20.16 -18.26
N PHE A 188 -4.68 19.04 -18.19
CA PHE A 188 -4.98 18.20 -19.35
C PHE A 188 -6.31 18.63 -19.97
N PRO A 189 -6.48 18.55 -21.29
CA PRO A 189 -7.75 18.87 -21.94
C PRO A 189 -8.87 17.92 -21.50
N ASP A 190 -8.53 16.66 -21.23
CA ASP A 190 -9.45 15.62 -20.78
C ASP A 190 -8.76 14.56 -19.92
N GLY A 191 -9.54 13.66 -19.32
CA GLY A 191 -9.04 12.57 -18.49
C GLY A 191 -8.24 11.53 -19.28
N GLN A 192 -8.64 11.28 -20.55
CA GLN A 192 -7.96 10.32 -21.42
C GLN A 192 -6.53 10.76 -21.76
N SER A 193 -6.30 12.04 -22.02
CA SER A 193 -4.96 12.61 -22.25
C SER A 193 -4.07 12.44 -21.02
N ALA A 194 -4.62 12.65 -19.82
CA ALA A 194 -3.91 12.42 -18.56
C ALA A 194 -3.56 10.92 -18.37
N LEU A 195 -4.51 10.02 -18.65
CA LEU A 195 -4.29 8.57 -18.61
C LEU A 195 -3.23 8.12 -19.62
N ASN A 196 -3.28 8.64 -20.85
CA ASN A 196 -2.33 8.28 -21.90
C ASN A 196 -0.89 8.65 -21.52
N LEU A 197 -0.66 9.84 -20.96
CA LEU A 197 0.67 10.24 -20.49
C LEU A 197 1.13 9.36 -19.33
N ALA A 198 0.26 9.10 -18.35
CA ALA A 198 0.58 8.24 -17.23
C ALA A 198 0.86 6.79 -17.67
N ALA A 199 0.05 6.25 -18.60
CA ALA A 199 0.22 4.90 -19.17
C ALA A 199 1.54 4.79 -19.97
N ALA A 200 1.88 5.80 -20.77
CA ALA A 200 3.15 5.83 -21.50
C ALA A 200 4.34 5.80 -20.51
N ARG A 201 4.25 6.54 -19.41
CA ARG A 201 5.29 6.52 -18.36
C ARG A 201 5.37 5.17 -17.66
N LEU A 202 4.24 4.54 -17.36
CA LEU A 202 4.19 3.21 -16.77
C LEU A 202 4.82 2.15 -17.68
N ARG A 203 4.51 2.19 -18.99
CA ARG A 203 5.14 1.29 -20.00
C ARG A 203 6.67 1.47 -20.02
N HIS A 204 7.14 2.71 -19.99
CA HIS A 204 8.57 2.97 -19.92
C HIS A 204 9.21 2.35 -18.66
N ILE A 205 8.58 2.51 -17.49
CA ILE A 205 9.05 1.92 -16.24
C ILE A 205 9.06 0.38 -16.33
N ALA A 206 8.00 -0.21 -16.88
CA ALA A 206 7.89 -1.65 -17.09
C ALA A 206 8.96 -2.22 -18.04
N GLY A 207 9.55 -1.42 -18.94
CA GLY A 207 10.66 -1.80 -19.81
C GLY A 207 12.05 -1.62 -19.19
N THR A 208 12.15 -1.23 -17.93
CA THR A 208 13.44 -0.99 -17.25
C THR A 208 13.81 -2.12 -16.28
N ALA A 209 14.97 -2.01 -15.62
CA ALA A 209 15.39 -2.89 -14.53
C ALA A 209 14.36 -2.97 -13.37
N TRP A 210 13.35 -2.10 -13.36
CA TRP A 210 12.29 -2.15 -12.36
C TRP A 210 11.48 -3.45 -12.45
N SER A 211 11.13 -3.94 -13.62
CA SER A 211 10.41 -5.21 -13.83
C SER A 211 11.34 -6.40 -14.05
N ASN A 212 12.54 -6.17 -14.62
CA ASN A 212 13.45 -7.25 -14.99
C ASN A 212 14.31 -7.77 -13.83
N LYS A 213 14.30 -7.07 -12.68
CA LYS A 213 14.99 -7.51 -11.47
C LYS A 213 14.04 -8.24 -10.56
N ARG A 214 14.37 -9.49 -10.20
CA ARG A 214 13.60 -10.27 -9.21
C ARG A 214 13.44 -9.49 -7.91
N TYR A 215 12.21 -9.33 -7.46
CA TYR A 215 11.86 -8.53 -6.28
C TYR A 215 11.61 -9.39 -5.04
N LEU A 216 10.92 -10.52 -5.19
CA LEU A 216 10.70 -11.49 -4.12
C LEU A 216 11.26 -12.86 -4.53
N ASN A 217 11.71 -13.64 -3.57
CA ASN A 217 12.02 -15.05 -3.77
C ASN A 217 10.77 -15.90 -3.51
N THR A 218 10.03 -16.20 -4.55
CA THR A 218 8.74 -16.90 -4.46
C THR A 218 8.84 -18.38 -4.08
N GLU A 219 10.02 -18.99 -4.20
CA GLU A 219 10.24 -20.37 -3.72
C GLU A 219 9.97 -20.48 -2.21
N LEU A 220 10.39 -19.49 -1.42
CA LEU A 220 10.11 -19.44 0.02
C LEU A 220 8.61 -19.43 0.34
N LEU A 221 7.78 -18.84 -0.54
CA LEU A 221 6.32 -18.85 -0.39
C LEU A 221 5.73 -20.22 -0.69
N LYS A 222 6.29 -20.96 -1.64
CA LYS A 222 5.88 -22.33 -1.98
C LYS A 222 6.26 -23.29 -0.83
N ASP A 223 7.49 -23.18 -0.32
CA ASP A 223 7.97 -23.98 0.79
C ASP A 223 7.12 -23.78 2.06
N GLN A 224 6.73 -22.54 2.35
CA GLN A 224 5.85 -22.20 3.46
C GLN A 224 4.47 -22.84 3.29
N GLN A 225 3.90 -22.83 2.08
CA GLN A 225 2.62 -23.45 1.79
C GLN A 225 2.66 -24.98 1.95
N MET A 226 3.73 -25.62 1.45
CA MET A 226 3.91 -27.06 1.60
C MET A 226 4.03 -27.46 3.09
N ARG A 227 4.78 -26.70 3.89
CA ARG A 227 4.89 -26.97 5.34
C ARG A 227 3.56 -26.77 6.06
N GLY A 228 2.81 -25.72 5.74
CA GLY A 228 1.48 -25.47 6.31
C GLY A 228 0.45 -26.54 5.94
N ALA A 229 0.54 -27.12 4.74
CA ALA A 229 -0.34 -28.22 4.31
C ALA A 229 0.00 -29.56 4.96
N ILE A 230 1.23 -29.77 5.43
CA ILE A 230 1.66 -30.99 6.14
C ILE A 230 1.25 -30.94 7.63
N THR A 231 1.06 -29.74 8.18
CA THR A 231 0.73 -29.52 9.61
C THR A 231 -0.77 -29.30 9.88
N ALA A 232 -1.61 -29.24 8.85
CA ALA A 232 -3.07 -29.09 8.91
C ALA A 232 -3.77 -30.43 8.67
#